data_1d47eb2b864c912d6a0793d04723b6be
#
_entry.id   1d47eb2b864c912d6a0793d04723b6be
#
_cell.length_a   1.000
_cell.length_b   1.000
_cell.length_c   1.000
_cell.angle_alpha   90.00
_cell.angle_beta   90.00
_cell.angle_gamma   90.00
#
_symmetry.space_group_name_H-M   'P 1'
#
loop_
_entity.id
_entity.type
_entity.pdbx_description
1 polymer ?
#
loop_
_entity_poly.entity_id
_entity_poly.type
_entity_poly.pdbx_seq_one_letter_code
_entity_poly.pdbx_strand_id
1 'polypeptide(L)'
;LDVAFFKNISHAFINSFSFDLKSLMPFMCVGVQMAPEYFSNICFIDTPGYNPPATAAEHSQGDRATAIQFAQQSEAIIWLIGLDANGTVPVSDLSFIQDIGVDQRSVYVVLTKADLRPDDDIEYVMDEVQDVLHNEGIAVVGISAYSSTLRNEVAYRDVPLLEYFSRINQPGDARQHLEGRLREVFT
;
A
#
# COMPACT_ATOMS: atom_id res chain seq x y z
N LEU A 1 -11.26 -16.37 10.50
CA LEU A 1 -11.35 -16.55 9.05
C LEU A 1 -10.11 -17.31 8.59
N ASP A 2 -10.32 -18.40 7.84
CA ASP A 2 -9.24 -19.26 7.37
C ASP A 2 -8.58 -18.64 6.13
N VAL A 3 -7.27 -18.90 5.93
CA VAL A 3 -6.53 -18.50 4.70
C VAL A 3 -7.21 -19.06 3.45
N ALA A 4 -7.86 -20.22 3.52
CA ALA A 4 -8.65 -20.79 2.45
C ALA A 4 -9.85 -19.90 2.05
N PHE A 5 -10.47 -19.21 3.01
CA PHE A 5 -11.57 -18.26 2.74
C PHE A 5 -11.10 -17.12 1.86
N PHE A 6 -9.95 -16.50 2.16
CA PHE A 6 -9.40 -15.41 1.36
C PHE A 6 -8.98 -15.84 -0.03
N LYS A 7 -8.42 -17.05 -0.19
CA LYS A 7 -8.09 -17.60 -1.51
C LYS A 7 -9.33 -17.84 -2.36
N ASN A 8 -10.47 -18.12 -1.75
CA ASN A 8 -11.73 -18.37 -2.44
C ASN A 8 -12.47 -17.09 -2.83
N ILE A 9 -12.15 -15.94 -2.22
CA ILE A 9 -12.64 -14.60 -2.64
C ILE A 9 -11.72 -14.03 -3.72
N SER A 10 -11.21 -14.86 -4.61
CA SER A 10 -10.43 -14.42 -5.76
C SER A 10 -11.29 -13.72 -6.82
N HIS A 11 -10.68 -12.97 -7.74
CA HIS A 11 -11.37 -12.40 -8.89
C HIS A 11 -12.22 -13.43 -9.65
N ALA A 12 -11.76 -14.68 -9.76
CA ALA A 12 -12.51 -15.76 -10.40
C ALA A 12 -13.81 -16.09 -9.65
N PHE A 13 -13.80 -16.06 -8.31
CA PHE A 13 -15.00 -16.26 -7.51
C PHE A 13 -15.98 -15.11 -7.68
N ILE A 14 -15.52 -13.86 -7.59
CA ILE A 14 -16.36 -12.68 -7.76
C ILE A 14 -17.00 -12.66 -9.16
N ASN A 15 -16.24 -13.00 -10.19
CA ASN A 15 -16.73 -13.06 -11.56
C ASN A 15 -17.66 -14.25 -11.85
N SER A 16 -17.76 -15.23 -10.94
CA SER A 16 -18.70 -16.36 -11.08
C SER A 16 -20.15 -15.99 -10.75
N PHE A 17 -20.40 -14.84 -10.14
CA PHE A 17 -21.75 -14.36 -9.86
C PHE A 17 -22.39 -13.75 -11.10
N SER A 18 -23.69 -13.98 -11.28
CA SER A 18 -24.50 -13.40 -12.38
C SER A 18 -24.90 -11.94 -12.12
N PHE A 19 -24.44 -11.34 -11.05
CA PHE A 19 -24.68 -9.94 -10.66
C PHE A 19 -23.37 -9.28 -10.22
N ASP A 20 -23.33 -7.96 -10.31
CA ASP A 20 -22.14 -7.18 -9.90
C ASP A 20 -22.00 -7.15 -8.37
N LEU A 21 -21.22 -8.08 -7.84
CA LEU A 21 -20.94 -8.17 -6.41
C LEU A 21 -20.17 -6.93 -5.91
N LYS A 22 -19.35 -6.27 -6.76
CA LYS A 22 -18.60 -5.07 -6.38
C LYS A 22 -19.54 -3.89 -6.07
N SER A 23 -20.67 -3.77 -6.75
CA SER A 23 -21.65 -2.72 -6.46
C SER A 23 -22.39 -2.92 -5.14
N LEU A 24 -22.55 -4.17 -4.70
CA LEU A 24 -23.17 -4.52 -3.43
C LEU A 24 -22.21 -4.51 -2.24
N MET A 25 -20.95 -4.89 -2.50
CA MET A 25 -19.89 -4.97 -1.50
C MET A 25 -18.64 -4.26 -2.01
N PRO A 26 -18.62 -2.91 -1.97
CA PRO A 26 -17.51 -2.14 -2.53
C PRO A 26 -16.19 -2.34 -1.77
N PHE A 27 -16.26 -2.76 -0.51
CA PHE A 27 -15.09 -3.10 0.31
C PHE A 27 -15.43 -4.16 1.36
N MET A 28 -14.41 -4.86 1.83
CA MET A 28 -14.51 -5.83 2.92
C MET A 28 -13.56 -5.42 4.04
N CYS A 29 -14.11 -5.31 5.26
CA CYS A 29 -13.29 -5.06 6.46
C CYS A 29 -12.98 -6.38 7.16
N VAL A 30 -11.69 -6.60 7.47
CA VAL A 30 -11.22 -7.75 8.22
C VAL A 30 -10.49 -7.28 9.45
N GLY A 31 -11.01 -7.63 10.63
CA GLY A 31 -10.32 -7.42 11.90
C GLY A 31 -9.23 -8.46 12.08
N VAL A 32 -7.99 -8.03 12.24
CA VAL A 32 -6.84 -8.89 12.50
C VAL A 32 -6.24 -8.53 13.85
N GLN A 33 -5.97 -9.54 14.67
CA GLN A 33 -5.24 -9.31 15.92
C GLN A 33 -3.75 -9.15 15.60
N MET A 34 -3.22 -7.96 15.86
CA MET A 34 -1.82 -7.61 15.66
C MET A 34 -1.18 -7.19 17.00
N ALA A 35 0.15 -7.04 17.04
CA ALA A 35 0.84 -6.50 18.20
C ALA A 35 0.33 -5.08 18.51
N PRO A 36 -0.32 -4.83 19.67
CA PRO A 36 -1.06 -3.58 19.90
C PRO A 36 -0.20 -2.33 19.87
N GLU A 37 1.05 -2.44 20.33
CA GLU A 37 1.96 -1.33 20.46
C GLU A 37 2.30 -0.63 19.13
N TYR A 38 2.21 -1.34 17.99
CA TYR A 38 2.56 -0.79 16.67
C TYR A 38 1.36 -0.47 15.80
N PHE A 39 0.20 -1.09 16.05
CA PHE A 39 -0.90 -1.10 15.10
C PHE A 39 -2.27 -0.77 15.71
N SER A 40 -2.33 -0.30 16.94
CA SER A 40 -3.61 -0.08 17.66
C SER A 40 -4.51 0.98 17.02
N ASN A 41 -3.93 1.94 16.30
CA ASN A 41 -4.65 3.04 15.65
C ASN A 41 -4.51 3.03 14.12
N ILE A 42 -3.98 1.95 13.52
CA ILE A 42 -3.75 1.85 12.09
C ILE A 42 -4.81 0.95 11.46
N CYS A 43 -5.37 1.42 10.35
CA CYS A 43 -6.18 0.63 9.43
C CYS A 43 -5.44 0.52 8.09
N PHE A 44 -5.18 -0.69 7.64
CA PHE A 44 -4.59 -0.93 6.32
C PHE A 44 -5.69 -1.05 5.27
N ILE A 45 -5.52 -0.34 4.16
CA ILE A 45 -6.36 -0.46 2.98
C ILE A 45 -5.54 -1.19 1.91
N ASP A 46 -5.91 -2.44 1.64
CA ASP A 46 -5.34 -3.21 0.52
C ASP A 46 -6.06 -2.80 -0.76
N THR A 47 -5.31 -2.22 -1.70
CA THR A 47 -5.87 -1.73 -2.97
C THR A 47 -5.69 -2.76 -4.08
N PRO A 48 -6.60 -2.80 -5.08
CA PRO A 48 -6.36 -3.58 -6.29
C PRO A 48 -5.02 -3.20 -6.93
N GLY A 49 -4.35 -4.18 -7.55
CA GLY A 49 -3.13 -3.90 -8.32
C GLY A 49 -3.42 -2.95 -9.48
N TYR A 50 -2.73 -1.83 -9.51
CA TYR A 50 -2.92 -0.78 -10.53
C TYR A 50 -2.15 -1.03 -11.84
N ASN A 51 -1.34 -2.07 -11.89
CA ASN A 51 -0.54 -2.45 -13.06
C ASN A 51 -0.77 -3.94 -13.43
N PRO A 52 -1.98 -4.30 -13.91
CA PRO A 52 -2.26 -5.67 -14.28
C PRO A 52 -1.49 -6.07 -15.56
N PRO A 53 -1.21 -7.36 -15.76
CA PRO A 53 -0.62 -7.84 -17.00
C PRO A 53 -1.50 -7.47 -18.20
N ALA A 54 -0.88 -7.22 -19.35
CA ALA A 54 -1.49 -6.71 -20.59
C ALA A 54 -2.74 -7.48 -21.10
N THR A 55 -2.96 -8.70 -20.62
CA THR A 55 -4.12 -9.54 -20.94
C THR A 55 -5.41 -9.18 -20.17
N ALA A 56 -5.34 -8.26 -19.19
CA ALA A 56 -6.46 -7.89 -18.33
C ALA A 56 -6.90 -6.42 -18.50
N ALA A 57 -6.72 -5.85 -19.67
CA ALA A 57 -6.87 -4.42 -19.97
C ALA A 57 -8.24 -3.81 -19.61
N GLU A 58 -9.34 -4.59 -19.64
CA GLU A 58 -10.68 -4.08 -19.35
C GLU A 58 -10.93 -3.83 -17.86
N HIS A 59 -10.22 -4.53 -16.96
CA HIS A 59 -10.35 -4.35 -15.51
C HIS A 59 -9.39 -3.29 -14.94
N SER A 60 -8.33 -2.94 -15.70
CA SER A 60 -7.23 -2.11 -15.23
C SER A 60 -7.59 -0.65 -14.92
N GLN A 61 -8.50 -0.03 -15.70
CA GLN A 61 -8.88 1.38 -15.48
C GLN A 61 -9.72 1.56 -14.22
N GLY A 62 -10.66 0.64 -13.97
CA GLY A 62 -11.47 0.67 -12.75
C GLY A 62 -10.64 0.42 -11.49
N ASP A 63 -9.73 -0.53 -11.55
CA ASP A 63 -8.85 -0.88 -10.42
C ASP A 63 -7.87 0.27 -10.11
N ARG A 64 -7.29 0.93 -11.14
CA ARG A 64 -6.44 2.12 -10.97
C ARG A 64 -7.22 3.28 -10.34
N ALA A 65 -8.41 3.59 -10.82
CA ALA A 65 -9.24 4.66 -10.27
C ALA A 65 -9.62 4.38 -8.81
N THR A 66 -9.96 3.14 -8.48
CA THR A 66 -10.25 2.71 -7.11
C THR A 66 -9.02 2.86 -6.21
N ALA A 67 -7.84 2.42 -6.65
CA ALA A 67 -6.61 2.55 -5.90
C ALA A 67 -6.26 4.03 -5.65
N ILE A 68 -6.38 4.91 -6.65
CA ILE A 68 -6.19 6.36 -6.51
C ILE A 68 -7.17 6.94 -5.48
N GLN A 69 -8.45 6.60 -5.57
CA GLN A 69 -9.46 7.11 -4.64
C GLN A 69 -9.15 6.75 -3.18
N PHE A 70 -8.76 5.52 -2.91
CA PHE A 70 -8.39 5.11 -1.55
C PHE A 70 -7.08 5.75 -1.10
N ALA A 71 -6.08 5.82 -1.97
CA ALA A 71 -4.82 6.47 -1.66
C ALA A 71 -5.02 7.97 -1.34
N GLN A 72 -5.93 8.65 -2.06
CA GLN A 72 -6.28 10.04 -1.77
C GLN A 72 -7.01 10.26 -0.44
N GLN A 73 -7.61 9.23 0.12
CA GLN A 73 -8.29 9.28 1.43
C GLN A 73 -7.38 8.83 2.58
N SER A 74 -6.23 8.22 2.28
CA SER A 74 -5.28 7.74 3.30
C SER A 74 -4.39 8.88 3.81
N GLU A 75 -3.99 8.79 5.07
CA GLU A 75 -3.03 9.71 5.70
C GLU A 75 -1.58 9.34 5.40
N ALA A 76 -1.34 8.05 5.13
CA ALA A 76 -0.04 7.50 4.83
C ALA A 76 -0.12 6.47 3.69
N ILE A 77 0.93 6.37 2.90
CA ILE A 77 1.04 5.43 1.79
C ILE A 77 2.25 4.54 2.03
N ILE A 78 2.04 3.23 2.02
CA ILE A 78 3.11 2.25 1.95
C ILE A 78 3.17 1.74 0.52
N TRP A 79 4.22 2.10 -0.17
CA TRP A 79 4.44 1.72 -1.56
C TRP A 79 5.30 0.48 -1.64
N LEU A 80 4.71 -0.62 -2.10
CA LEU A 80 5.37 -1.92 -2.19
C LEU A 80 5.96 -2.14 -3.59
N ILE A 81 7.27 -2.34 -3.68
CA ILE A 81 7.99 -2.65 -4.93
C ILE A 81 8.65 -4.01 -4.78
N GLY A 82 8.41 -4.92 -5.72
CA GLY A 82 9.02 -6.26 -5.70
C GLY A 82 10.47 -6.23 -6.19
N LEU A 83 11.41 -6.76 -5.42
CA LEU A 83 12.82 -6.92 -5.80
C LEU A 83 13.06 -8.03 -6.84
N ASP A 84 12.04 -8.78 -7.21
CA ASP A 84 12.06 -9.73 -8.34
C ASP A 84 12.00 -9.05 -9.72
N ALA A 85 11.56 -7.79 -9.76
CA ALA A 85 11.58 -6.94 -10.96
C ALA A 85 13.00 -6.41 -11.27
N ASN A 86 13.12 -5.52 -12.24
CA ASN A 86 14.39 -5.08 -12.84
C ASN A 86 15.29 -4.21 -11.93
N GLY A 87 15.08 -4.20 -10.62
CA GLY A 87 15.95 -3.48 -9.66
C GLY A 87 15.83 -1.96 -9.71
N THR A 88 14.72 -1.43 -10.24
CA THR A 88 14.42 0.01 -10.28
C THR A 88 12.92 0.23 -10.16
N VAL A 89 12.50 1.49 -9.98
CA VAL A 89 11.08 1.86 -9.93
C VAL A 89 10.51 1.86 -11.35
N PRO A 90 9.46 1.08 -11.63
CA PRO A 90 8.82 1.11 -12.95
C PRO A 90 8.23 2.50 -13.26
N VAL A 91 8.30 2.94 -14.52
CA VAL A 91 7.73 4.23 -14.96
C VAL A 91 6.22 4.31 -14.69
N SER A 92 5.51 3.18 -14.81
CA SER A 92 4.09 3.09 -14.47
C SER A 92 3.81 3.40 -13.00
N ASP A 93 4.72 3.03 -12.10
CA ASP A 93 4.61 3.25 -10.68
C ASP A 93 4.85 4.72 -10.34
N LEU A 94 5.85 5.35 -10.98
CA LEU A 94 6.12 6.78 -10.84
C LEU A 94 4.89 7.60 -11.27
N SER A 95 4.31 7.30 -12.43
CA SER A 95 3.11 8.01 -12.89
C SER A 95 1.90 7.79 -11.97
N PHE A 96 1.79 6.61 -11.35
CA PHE A 96 0.72 6.33 -10.40
C PHE A 96 0.88 7.16 -9.12
N ILE A 97 2.09 7.25 -8.57
CA ILE A 97 2.38 8.05 -7.38
C ILE A 97 2.15 9.54 -7.65
N GLN A 98 2.52 10.04 -8.83
CA GLN A 98 2.24 11.43 -9.23
C GLN A 98 0.72 11.71 -9.34
N ASP A 99 -0.05 10.77 -9.90
CA ASP A 99 -1.52 10.89 -10.01
C ASP A 99 -2.23 10.91 -8.64
N ILE A 100 -1.66 10.25 -7.63
CA ILE A 100 -2.21 10.28 -6.26
C ILE A 100 -2.03 11.67 -5.63
N GLY A 101 -1.04 12.46 -6.04
CA GLY A 101 -0.73 13.76 -5.45
C GLY A 101 -0.16 13.61 -4.04
N VAL A 102 1.08 13.14 -3.95
CA VAL A 102 1.73 12.80 -2.66
C VAL A 102 2.26 13.99 -1.87
N ASP A 103 2.19 15.21 -2.38
CA ASP A 103 2.79 16.43 -1.81
C ASP A 103 2.38 16.71 -0.35
N GLN A 104 1.30 16.11 0.13
CA GLN A 104 0.78 16.31 1.48
C GLN A 104 0.69 15.01 2.29
N ARG A 105 1.23 13.89 1.78
CA ARG A 105 1.12 12.58 2.42
C ARG A 105 2.45 12.00 2.79
N SER A 106 2.46 11.22 3.86
CA SER A 106 3.61 10.45 4.27
C SER A 106 3.73 9.20 3.37
N VAL A 107 4.75 9.17 2.51
CA VAL A 107 5.06 8.02 1.64
C VAL A 107 6.24 7.26 2.21
N TYR A 108 6.09 5.95 2.35
CA TYR A 108 7.16 5.05 2.75
C TYR A 108 7.29 3.92 1.74
N VAL A 109 8.49 3.63 1.27
CA VAL A 109 8.75 2.60 0.26
C VAL A 109 9.21 1.31 0.92
N VAL A 110 8.63 0.17 0.53
CA VAL A 110 9.09 -1.15 0.97
C VAL A 110 9.45 -1.98 -0.26
N LEU A 111 10.72 -2.29 -0.38
CA LEU A 111 11.25 -3.24 -1.34
C LEU A 111 11.00 -4.65 -0.78
N THR A 112 10.04 -5.34 -1.37
CA THR A 112 9.61 -6.67 -0.91
C THR A 112 10.44 -7.79 -1.53
N LYS A 113 10.37 -9.00 -0.96
CA LYS A 113 11.10 -10.18 -1.43
C LYS A 113 12.64 -10.03 -1.35
N ALA A 114 13.12 -9.36 -0.30
CA ALA A 114 14.54 -9.12 -0.10
C ALA A 114 15.37 -10.40 0.02
N ASP A 115 14.75 -11.52 0.44
CA ASP A 115 15.37 -12.86 0.48
C ASP A 115 15.75 -13.44 -0.90
N LEU A 116 15.32 -12.84 -2.00
CA LEU A 116 15.64 -13.28 -3.35
C LEU A 116 16.92 -12.65 -3.92
N ARG A 117 17.56 -11.73 -3.18
CA ARG A 117 18.76 -11.04 -3.63
C ARG A 117 19.87 -11.06 -2.57
N PRO A 118 21.15 -11.07 -2.98
CA PRO A 118 22.29 -10.82 -2.09
C PRO A 118 22.22 -9.43 -1.46
N ASP A 119 22.81 -9.26 -0.27
CA ASP A 119 22.80 -8.00 0.46
C ASP A 119 23.42 -6.84 -0.33
N ASP A 120 24.52 -7.07 -1.03
CA ASP A 120 25.17 -6.05 -1.88
C ASP A 120 24.25 -5.54 -3.01
N ASP A 121 23.44 -6.43 -3.59
CA ASP A 121 22.47 -6.08 -4.63
C ASP A 121 21.30 -5.27 -4.03
N ILE A 122 20.90 -5.58 -2.78
CA ILE A 122 19.84 -4.85 -2.08
C ILE A 122 20.26 -3.40 -1.85
N GLU A 123 21.47 -3.20 -1.34
CA GLU A 123 22.03 -1.86 -1.10
C GLU A 123 22.07 -1.03 -2.39
N TYR A 124 22.56 -1.62 -3.48
CA TYR A 124 22.60 -0.97 -4.78
C TYR A 124 21.19 -0.58 -5.28
N VAL A 125 20.21 -1.49 -5.18
CA VAL A 125 18.84 -1.20 -5.61
C VAL A 125 18.19 -0.12 -4.74
N MET A 126 18.46 -0.09 -3.44
CA MET A 126 17.98 0.95 -2.55
C MET A 126 18.50 2.34 -2.96
N ASP A 127 19.78 2.44 -3.28
CA ASP A 127 20.39 3.68 -3.75
C ASP A 127 19.77 4.13 -5.10
N GLU A 128 19.63 3.22 -6.06
CA GLU A 128 18.96 3.50 -7.34
C GLU A 128 17.51 3.98 -7.15
N VAL A 129 16.76 3.33 -6.27
CA VAL A 129 15.37 3.74 -5.96
C VAL A 129 15.34 5.13 -5.34
N GLN A 130 16.23 5.41 -4.41
CA GLN A 130 16.34 6.72 -3.76
C GLN A 130 16.67 7.82 -4.76
N ASP A 131 17.61 7.57 -5.66
CA ASP A 131 18.01 8.51 -6.71
C ASP A 131 16.87 8.79 -7.70
N VAL A 132 16.15 7.75 -8.13
CA VAL A 132 14.99 7.90 -9.01
C VAL A 132 13.90 8.75 -8.34
N LEU A 133 13.55 8.46 -7.09
CA LEU A 133 12.53 9.21 -6.35
C LEU A 133 12.94 10.68 -6.15
N HIS A 134 14.21 10.90 -5.82
CA HIS A 134 14.74 12.26 -5.67
C HIS A 134 14.67 13.05 -6.99
N ASN A 135 15.07 12.44 -8.11
CA ASN A 135 15.04 13.07 -9.43
C ASN A 135 13.63 13.38 -9.92
N GLU A 136 12.65 12.55 -9.54
CA GLU A 136 11.22 12.78 -9.82
C GLU A 136 10.54 13.73 -8.81
N GLY A 137 11.28 14.22 -7.82
CA GLY A 137 10.74 15.13 -6.81
C GLY A 137 9.78 14.47 -5.83
N ILE A 138 9.81 13.16 -5.69
CA ILE A 138 8.96 12.40 -4.78
C ILE A 138 9.66 12.29 -3.42
N ALA A 139 9.11 12.98 -2.42
CA ALA A 139 9.60 12.91 -1.05
C ALA A 139 9.09 11.64 -0.36
N VAL A 140 10.01 10.84 0.19
CA VAL A 140 9.68 9.65 0.98
C VAL A 140 10.25 9.79 2.39
N VAL A 141 9.58 9.18 3.37
CA VAL A 141 10.01 9.19 4.79
C VAL A 141 11.15 8.20 5.03
N GLY A 142 11.16 7.12 4.25
CA GLY A 142 12.18 6.10 4.31
C GLY A 142 11.95 5.01 3.27
N ILE A 143 12.99 4.19 3.08
CA ILE A 143 12.98 3.03 2.21
C ILE A 143 13.43 1.82 3.04
N SER A 144 12.71 0.72 2.96
CA SER A 144 13.04 -0.53 3.65
C SER A 144 13.11 -1.69 2.66
N ALA A 145 14.07 -2.57 2.81
CA ALA A 145 14.11 -3.87 2.15
C ALA A 145 13.61 -4.95 3.12
N TYR A 146 12.48 -5.56 2.81
CA TYR A 146 11.80 -6.49 3.71
C TYR A 146 11.60 -7.86 3.09
N SER A 147 11.86 -8.91 3.88
CA SER A 147 11.52 -10.29 3.55
C SER A 147 10.35 -10.77 4.40
N SER A 148 9.22 -11.08 3.76
CA SER A 148 8.08 -11.71 4.42
C SER A 148 8.36 -13.19 4.75
N THR A 149 9.23 -13.85 4.01
CA THR A 149 9.67 -15.22 4.25
C THR A 149 10.52 -15.33 5.52
N LEU A 150 11.51 -14.45 5.65
CA LEU A 150 12.39 -14.37 6.82
C LEU A 150 11.78 -13.54 7.97
N ARG A 151 10.70 -12.81 7.70
CA ARG A 151 10.00 -11.92 8.63
C ARG A 151 10.90 -10.85 9.24
N ASN A 152 11.78 -10.28 8.45
CA ASN A 152 12.69 -9.25 8.91
C ASN A 152 12.91 -8.15 7.87
N GLU A 153 13.28 -7.00 8.37
CA GLU A 153 13.87 -5.90 7.63
C GLU A 153 15.36 -6.17 7.45
N VAL A 154 15.79 -6.31 6.20
CA VAL A 154 17.20 -6.64 5.85
C VAL A 154 18.06 -5.39 5.87
N ALA A 155 17.53 -4.31 5.27
CA ALA A 155 18.20 -3.01 5.21
C ALA A 155 17.17 -1.89 5.19
N TYR A 156 17.60 -0.64 5.52
CA TYR A 156 16.72 0.53 5.42
C TYR A 156 17.53 1.80 5.12
N ARG A 157 16.83 2.85 4.63
CA ARG A 157 17.32 4.22 4.48
C ARG A 157 16.42 5.15 5.29
N ASP A 158 17.01 6.14 5.93
CA ASP A 158 16.42 7.17 6.76
C ASP A 158 15.70 6.62 8.01
N VAL A 159 14.56 5.95 7.88
CA VAL A 159 13.73 5.49 8.99
C VAL A 159 13.41 4.01 8.84
N PRO A 160 13.66 3.17 9.88
CA PRO A 160 13.24 1.76 9.86
C PRO A 160 11.72 1.62 9.79
N LEU A 161 11.22 0.55 9.17
CA LEU A 161 9.79 0.31 8.94
C LEU A 161 8.96 0.29 10.23
N LEU A 162 9.43 -0.37 11.29
CA LEU A 162 8.71 -0.40 12.57
C LEU A 162 8.67 0.97 13.25
N GLU A 163 9.73 1.76 13.12
CA GLU A 163 9.74 3.12 13.63
C GLU A 163 8.75 4.00 12.87
N TYR A 164 8.67 3.84 11.54
CA TYR A 164 7.66 4.51 10.74
C TYR A 164 6.24 4.18 11.20
N PHE A 165 5.93 2.88 11.42
CA PHE A 165 4.63 2.49 11.97
C PHE A 165 4.36 3.11 13.34
N SER A 166 5.35 3.17 14.21
CA SER A 166 5.19 3.83 15.52
C SER A 166 4.87 5.31 15.39
N ARG A 167 5.44 6.00 14.41
CA ARG A 167 5.20 7.43 14.15
C ARG A 167 3.77 7.69 13.66
N ILE A 168 3.25 6.85 12.77
CA ILE A 168 1.89 7.01 12.23
C ILE A 168 0.81 6.37 13.11
N ASN A 169 1.16 5.55 14.11
CA ASN A 169 0.23 4.90 15.04
C ASN A 169 -0.26 5.88 16.11
N GLN A 170 -0.76 7.03 15.69
CA GLN A 170 -1.32 8.02 16.60
C GLN A 170 -2.84 7.85 16.72
N PRO A 171 -3.42 8.15 17.91
CA PRO A 171 -4.87 8.23 18.02
C PRO A 171 -5.39 9.28 17.04
N GLY A 172 -6.08 8.84 16.01
CA GLY A 172 -6.64 9.74 15.01
C GLY A 172 -7.89 10.47 15.53
N ASP A 173 -8.16 11.64 14.98
CA ASP A 173 -9.38 12.41 15.24
C ASP A 173 -10.61 11.85 14.50
N ALA A 174 -10.55 10.61 14.00
CA ALA A 174 -11.60 9.99 13.21
C ALA A 174 -12.97 10.02 13.90
N ARG A 175 -12.98 9.88 15.24
CA ARG A 175 -14.21 10.01 16.04
C ARG A 175 -14.75 11.42 16.02
N GLN A 176 -13.90 12.42 16.20
CA GLN A 176 -14.30 13.85 16.21
C GLN A 176 -14.75 14.28 14.81
N HIS A 177 -14.07 13.82 13.75
CA HIS A 177 -14.49 14.04 12.36
C HIS A 177 -15.85 13.41 12.07
N LEU A 178 -16.09 12.18 12.52
CA LEU A 178 -17.38 11.51 12.37
C LEU A 178 -18.50 12.24 13.12
N GLU A 179 -18.25 12.61 14.37
CA GLU A 179 -19.19 13.38 15.20
C GLU A 179 -19.50 14.76 14.57
N GLY A 180 -18.48 15.42 13.99
CA GLY A 180 -18.65 16.67 13.26
C GLY A 180 -19.57 16.53 12.04
N ARG A 181 -19.31 15.53 11.20
CA ARG A 181 -20.13 15.22 10.01
C ARG A 181 -21.58 14.83 10.37
N LEU A 182 -21.75 14.05 11.44
CA LEU A 182 -23.08 13.69 11.90
C LEU A 182 -23.85 14.93 12.37
N ARG A 183 -23.21 15.87 13.05
CA ARG A 183 -23.85 17.14 13.46
C ARG A 183 -24.29 17.97 12.26
N GLU A 184 -23.47 18.05 11.19
CA GLU A 184 -23.82 18.78 9.97
C GLU A 184 -25.04 18.20 9.23
N VAL A 185 -25.27 16.89 9.34
CA VAL A 185 -26.42 16.22 8.72
C VAL A 185 -27.71 16.41 9.50
N PHE A 186 -27.62 16.66 10.81
CA PHE A 186 -28.78 16.80 11.69
C PHE A 186 -29.08 18.25 12.12
N THR A 187 -28.40 19.23 11.56
CA THR A 187 -28.70 20.67 11.65
C THR A 187 -29.27 21.19 10.36
#